data_5be9689e1a378ae92413bdc412a838e2
#
_entry.id   5be9689e1a378ae92413bdc412a838e2
#
_cell.length_a   1.000
_cell.length_b   1.000
_cell.length_c   1.000
_cell.angle_alpha   90.00
_cell.angle_beta   90.00
_cell.angle_gamma   90.00
#
_symmetry.space_group_name_H-M   'P 1'
#
loop_
_entity.id
_entity.type
_entity.pdbx_description
1 polymer ?
#
loop_
_entity_poly.entity_id
_entity_poly.type
_entity_poly.pdbx_seq_one_letter_code
_entity_poly.pdbx_strand_id
1 'polypeptide(L)'
;MSELAAVPPGVDATKLSPARVYDYFLGGTNNFLVDRQAAEFLRTSIPDLVDALWANRGFHGRAAVWMARHGIRQFLDIGSGLPTQNNTHESVQKIDADARVVYVDNDPMVAAHAGALLDAAGTTAVILADLRDPDALLNHPDLLRLIDLAEPVGVLMTDVMHFVPDDDDPWGLVARYMAATVPGSYLGLSHGTTEKMPPRQSQAARDTADVWPRSRAQVARFFKGLELLAPYDGAEPAVTYVGLWGAEDPEAADSDGSRFFYCGVARRIGTAPRRG
;
A
#
# COMPACT_ATOMS: atom_id res chain seq x y z
N MET A 1 -18.95 19.90 -23.50
CA MET A 1 -18.53 20.63 -22.29
C MET A 1 -18.73 19.66 -21.14
N SER A 2 -17.67 18.95 -20.69
CA SER A 2 -17.76 18.09 -19.51
C SER A 2 -17.99 19.01 -18.30
N GLU A 3 -19.06 18.75 -17.53
CA GLU A 3 -19.21 19.33 -16.21
C GLU A 3 -17.90 19.13 -15.44
N LEU A 4 -17.28 20.24 -15.06
CA LEU A 4 -16.21 20.19 -14.07
C LEU A 4 -16.85 19.65 -12.79
N ALA A 5 -16.58 18.40 -12.45
CA ALA A 5 -17.02 17.85 -11.19
C ALA A 5 -16.62 18.82 -10.08
N ALA A 6 -17.55 19.15 -9.19
CA ALA A 6 -17.30 20.09 -8.12
C ALA A 6 -16.14 19.54 -7.26
N VAL A 7 -15.15 20.40 -6.95
CA VAL A 7 -14.04 20.02 -6.09
C VAL A 7 -14.58 19.70 -4.69
N PRO A 8 -14.32 18.49 -4.14
CA PRO A 8 -14.84 18.13 -2.83
C PRO A 8 -14.29 19.03 -1.71
N PRO A 9 -15.01 19.19 -0.60
CA PRO A 9 -14.52 19.96 0.56
C PRO A 9 -13.16 19.45 1.06
N GLY A 10 -12.26 20.38 1.35
CA GLY A 10 -10.91 20.07 1.84
C GLY A 10 -9.90 19.69 0.75
N VAL A 11 -10.33 19.50 -0.50
CA VAL A 11 -9.45 19.17 -1.62
C VAL A 11 -8.93 20.46 -2.27
N ASP A 12 -7.62 20.57 -2.43
CA ASP A 12 -6.96 21.61 -3.21
C ASP A 12 -6.63 21.08 -4.61
N ALA A 13 -7.43 21.48 -5.60
CA ALA A 13 -7.25 21.07 -7.00
C ALA A 13 -6.00 21.67 -7.68
N THR A 14 -5.31 22.61 -7.03
CA THR A 14 -4.09 23.27 -7.54
C THR A 14 -2.81 22.62 -7.02
N LYS A 15 -2.91 21.75 -6.01
CA LYS A 15 -1.78 21.00 -5.45
C LYS A 15 -1.75 19.59 -6.00
N LEU A 16 -0.54 19.11 -6.26
CA LEU A 16 -0.29 17.73 -6.65
C LEU A 16 -0.66 16.77 -5.50
N SER A 17 -1.29 15.65 -5.85
CA SER A 17 -1.52 14.52 -4.92
C SER A 17 -1.00 13.23 -5.52
N PRO A 18 -0.15 12.49 -4.79
CA PRO A 18 0.29 11.16 -5.21
C PRO A 18 -0.87 10.19 -5.47
N ALA A 19 -1.91 10.19 -4.61
CA ALA A 19 -3.09 9.35 -4.78
C ALA A 19 -3.83 9.64 -6.09
N ARG A 20 -3.95 10.92 -6.48
CA ARG A 20 -4.61 11.32 -7.72
C ARG A 20 -3.76 11.06 -8.97
N VAL A 21 -2.42 11.16 -8.85
CA VAL A 21 -1.49 10.76 -9.93
C VAL A 21 -1.56 9.25 -10.15
N TYR A 22 -1.59 8.47 -9.07
CA TYR A 22 -1.74 7.02 -9.14
C TYR A 22 -3.08 6.61 -9.78
N ASP A 23 -4.18 7.27 -9.38
CA ASP A 23 -5.52 7.11 -9.98
C ASP A 23 -5.48 7.32 -11.50
N TYR A 24 -4.84 8.40 -11.95
CA TYR A 24 -4.70 8.69 -13.38
C TYR A 24 -3.96 7.58 -14.14
N PHE A 25 -2.85 7.06 -13.60
CA PHE A 25 -2.08 5.99 -14.22
C PHE A 25 -2.87 4.67 -14.30
N LEU A 26 -3.77 4.41 -13.36
CA LEU A 26 -4.66 3.24 -13.38
C LEU A 26 -5.93 3.46 -14.22
N GLY A 27 -6.06 4.58 -14.94
CA GLY A 27 -7.20 4.89 -15.78
C GLY A 27 -8.40 5.46 -15.04
N GLY A 28 -8.21 5.91 -13.79
CA GLY A 28 -9.24 6.60 -13.00
C GLY A 28 -9.48 8.03 -13.48
N THR A 29 -10.55 8.63 -12.97
CA THR A 29 -11.01 9.98 -13.37
C THR A 29 -11.05 10.98 -12.22
N ASN A 30 -10.61 10.58 -11.03
CA ASN A 30 -10.63 11.38 -9.81
C ASN A 30 -9.33 12.18 -9.65
N ASN A 31 -8.93 12.89 -10.69
CA ASN A 31 -7.67 13.64 -10.77
C ASN A 31 -7.87 14.99 -11.45
N PHE A 32 -7.03 15.96 -11.11
CA PHE A 32 -7.09 17.31 -11.67
C PHE A 32 -5.99 17.55 -12.72
N LEU A 33 -6.00 18.73 -13.33
CA LEU A 33 -5.05 19.07 -14.39
C LEU A 33 -3.59 18.97 -13.90
N VAL A 34 -3.31 19.43 -12.68
CA VAL A 34 -1.96 19.38 -12.09
C VAL A 34 -1.47 17.94 -11.94
N ASP A 35 -2.34 17.02 -11.53
CA ASP A 35 -2.01 15.59 -11.37
C ASP A 35 -1.72 14.94 -12.73
N ARG A 36 -2.56 15.24 -13.74
CA ARG A 36 -2.38 14.74 -15.11
C ARG A 36 -1.09 15.26 -15.75
N GLN A 37 -0.78 16.54 -15.54
CA GLN A 37 0.47 17.11 -16.06
C GLN A 37 1.71 16.44 -15.48
N ALA A 38 1.70 16.20 -14.15
CA ALA A 38 2.77 15.48 -13.47
C ALA A 38 2.86 14.01 -13.95
N ALA A 39 1.72 13.34 -14.10
CA ALA A 39 1.67 11.97 -14.60
C ALA A 39 2.23 11.87 -16.04
N GLU A 40 1.85 12.78 -16.94
CA GLU A 40 2.38 12.78 -18.31
C GLU A 40 3.88 13.06 -18.37
N PHE A 41 4.38 13.96 -17.52
CA PHE A 41 5.81 14.18 -17.37
C PHE A 41 6.53 12.91 -16.90
N LEU A 42 6.02 12.24 -15.85
CA LEU A 42 6.57 10.99 -15.34
C LEU A 42 6.52 9.89 -16.39
N ARG A 43 5.39 9.72 -17.11
CA ARG A 43 5.23 8.72 -18.18
C ARG A 43 6.27 8.89 -19.30
N THR A 44 6.56 10.13 -19.66
CA THR A 44 7.57 10.43 -20.68
C THR A 44 8.99 10.21 -20.16
N SER A 45 9.23 10.53 -18.88
CA SER A 45 10.54 10.46 -18.24
C SER A 45 10.92 9.03 -17.81
N ILE A 46 9.92 8.21 -17.46
CA ILE A 46 10.08 6.85 -16.93
C ILE A 46 9.12 5.92 -17.71
N PRO A 47 9.52 5.40 -18.87
CA PRO A 47 8.64 4.65 -19.78
C PRO A 47 7.94 3.44 -19.12
N ASP A 48 8.64 2.72 -18.22
CA ASP A 48 8.11 1.50 -17.59
C ASP A 48 7.31 1.79 -16.31
N LEU A 49 7.06 3.08 -15.97
CA LEU A 49 6.38 3.45 -14.72
C LEU A 49 4.94 2.90 -14.67
N VAL A 50 4.21 2.96 -15.77
CA VAL A 50 2.82 2.45 -15.81
C VAL A 50 2.78 0.96 -15.49
N ASP A 51 3.66 0.18 -16.11
CA ASP A 51 3.77 -1.26 -15.87
C ASP A 51 4.19 -1.53 -14.42
N ALA A 52 5.08 -0.69 -13.86
CA ALA A 52 5.51 -0.77 -12.47
C ALA A 52 4.33 -0.58 -11.49
N LEU A 53 3.48 0.42 -11.74
CA LEU A 53 2.31 0.71 -10.90
C LEU A 53 1.27 -0.41 -10.99
N TRP A 54 1.03 -0.97 -12.18
CA TRP A 54 0.17 -2.14 -12.34
C TRP A 54 0.74 -3.39 -11.68
N ALA A 55 2.05 -3.62 -11.77
CA ALA A 55 2.72 -4.73 -11.07
C ALA A 55 2.60 -4.58 -9.55
N ASN A 56 2.73 -3.34 -9.03
CA ASN A 56 2.53 -3.04 -7.61
C ASN A 56 1.07 -3.27 -7.19
N ARG A 57 0.09 -2.82 -7.98
CA ARG A 57 -1.32 -3.10 -7.72
C ARG A 57 -1.62 -4.60 -7.72
N GLY A 58 -1.00 -5.34 -8.63
CA GLY A 58 -1.06 -6.81 -8.67
C GLY A 58 -0.50 -7.44 -7.39
N PHE A 59 0.64 -6.97 -6.89
CA PHE A 59 1.20 -7.42 -5.60
C PHE A 59 0.23 -7.19 -4.45
N HIS A 60 -0.34 -5.99 -4.34
CA HIS A 60 -1.32 -5.65 -3.31
C HIS A 60 -2.47 -6.67 -3.26
N GLY A 61 -3.09 -6.93 -4.41
CA GLY A 61 -4.19 -7.90 -4.49
C GLY A 61 -3.75 -9.33 -4.14
N ARG A 62 -2.59 -9.78 -4.63
CA ARG A 62 -2.07 -11.12 -4.31
C ARG A 62 -1.76 -11.26 -2.82
N ALA A 63 -1.14 -10.25 -2.20
CA ALA A 63 -0.82 -10.25 -0.77
C ALA A 63 -2.10 -10.31 0.08
N ALA A 64 -3.09 -9.47 -0.21
CA ALA A 64 -4.37 -9.45 0.50
C ALA A 64 -5.12 -10.79 0.38
N VAL A 65 -5.24 -11.33 -0.85
CA VAL A 65 -5.89 -12.63 -1.11
C VAL A 65 -5.14 -13.76 -0.43
N TRP A 66 -3.80 -13.74 -0.46
CA TRP A 66 -3.00 -14.76 0.22
C TRP A 66 -3.25 -14.74 1.74
N MET A 67 -3.24 -13.55 2.36
CA MET A 67 -3.54 -13.41 3.79
C MET A 67 -4.96 -13.90 4.13
N ALA A 68 -5.97 -13.55 3.32
CA ALA A 68 -7.34 -14.01 3.52
C ALA A 68 -7.44 -15.55 3.45
N ARG A 69 -6.77 -16.19 2.48
CA ARG A 69 -6.69 -17.65 2.37
C ARG A 69 -5.96 -18.31 3.55
N HIS A 70 -5.12 -17.56 4.28
CA HIS A 70 -4.42 -18.02 5.48
C HIS A 70 -5.12 -17.58 6.79
N GLY A 71 -6.41 -17.27 6.70
CA GLY A 71 -7.29 -17.07 7.85
C GLY A 71 -7.37 -15.65 8.37
N ILE A 72 -6.79 -14.66 7.70
CA ILE A 72 -6.99 -13.25 8.05
C ILE A 72 -8.37 -12.79 7.60
N ARG A 73 -9.12 -12.21 8.54
CA ARG A 73 -10.51 -11.76 8.35
C ARG A 73 -10.68 -10.26 8.54
N GLN A 74 -9.63 -9.56 8.91
CA GLN A 74 -9.65 -8.13 9.13
C GLN A 74 -8.36 -7.50 8.60
N PHE A 75 -8.53 -6.40 7.86
CA PHE A 75 -7.45 -5.76 7.13
C PHE A 75 -7.38 -4.28 7.46
N LEU A 76 -6.19 -3.78 7.66
CA LEU A 76 -5.87 -2.37 7.79
C LEU A 76 -5.03 -1.95 6.59
N ASP A 77 -5.62 -1.20 5.66
CA ASP A 77 -5.02 -0.76 4.41
C ASP A 77 -4.60 0.71 4.55
N ILE A 78 -3.30 0.93 4.79
CA ILE A 78 -2.72 2.24 5.12
C ILE A 78 -2.06 2.83 3.88
N GLY A 79 -2.45 4.05 3.50
CA GLY A 79 -2.12 4.67 2.22
C GLY A 79 -2.90 4.01 1.10
N SER A 80 -4.20 3.84 1.31
CA SER A 80 -5.07 3.08 0.40
C SER A 80 -5.24 3.73 -0.98
N GLY A 81 -5.02 5.04 -1.07
CA GLY A 81 -5.29 5.80 -2.28
C GLY A 81 -6.78 5.87 -2.63
N LEU A 82 -7.06 6.39 -3.82
CA LEU A 82 -8.42 6.49 -4.34
C LEU A 82 -8.99 5.11 -4.72
N PRO A 83 -10.32 4.94 -4.60
CA PRO A 83 -10.99 3.72 -5.07
C PRO A 83 -10.69 3.47 -6.54
N THR A 84 -10.15 2.29 -6.83
CA THR A 84 -9.83 1.84 -8.19
C THR A 84 -10.43 0.45 -8.42
N GLN A 85 -9.97 -0.26 -9.44
CA GLN A 85 -10.35 -1.65 -9.64
C GLN A 85 -9.65 -2.56 -8.63
N ASN A 86 -10.33 -3.62 -8.18
CA ASN A 86 -9.83 -4.61 -7.23
C ASN A 86 -9.41 -3.99 -5.89
N ASN A 87 -10.31 -3.23 -5.26
CA ASN A 87 -10.11 -2.74 -3.91
C ASN A 87 -9.91 -3.90 -2.94
N THR A 88 -9.28 -3.64 -1.81
CA THR A 88 -8.93 -4.68 -0.83
C THR A 88 -10.14 -5.50 -0.42
N HIS A 89 -11.27 -4.84 -0.04
CA HIS A 89 -12.49 -5.57 0.35
C HIS A 89 -13.05 -6.43 -0.78
N GLU A 90 -13.08 -5.92 -2.03
CA GLU A 90 -13.57 -6.68 -3.19
C GLU A 90 -12.76 -7.97 -3.43
N SER A 91 -11.48 -7.93 -3.11
CA SER A 91 -10.56 -9.05 -3.29
C SER A 91 -10.68 -10.06 -2.15
N VAL A 92 -10.70 -9.62 -0.89
CA VAL A 92 -10.71 -10.52 0.28
C VAL A 92 -12.10 -11.08 0.56
N GLN A 93 -13.17 -10.33 0.25
CA GLN A 93 -14.56 -10.79 0.43
C GLN A 93 -14.98 -11.88 -0.58
N LYS A 94 -14.22 -12.08 -1.65
CA LYS A 94 -14.35 -13.29 -2.49
C LYS A 94 -13.90 -14.57 -1.78
N ILE A 95 -13.09 -14.44 -0.73
CA ILE A 95 -12.57 -15.57 0.09
C ILE A 95 -13.42 -15.74 1.34
N ASP A 96 -13.72 -14.65 2.03
CA ASP A 96 -14.57 -14.58 3.21
C ASP A 96 -15.46 -13.34 3.12
N ALA A 97 -16.77 -13.54 2.89
CA ALA A 97 -17.73 -12.44 2.68
C ALA A 97 -17.84 -11.49 3.87
N ASP A 98 -17.49 -11.97 5.08
CA ASP A 98 -17.53 -11.17 6.31
C ASP A 98 -16.19 -10.49 6.62
N ALA A 99 -15.19 -10.57 5.71
CA ALA A 99 -13.90 -9.92 5.90
C ALA A 99 -14.07 -8.39 6.01
N ARG A 100 -13.45 -7.82 7.04
CA ARG A 100 -13.54 -6.40 7.38
C ARG A 100 -12.31 -5.65 6.88
N VAL A 101 -12.50 -4.45 6.34
CA VAL A 101 -11.41 -3.63 5.82
C VAL A 101 -11.54 -2.20 6.28
N VAL A 102 -10.50 -1.67 6.91
CA VAL A 102 -10.36 -0.25 7.22
C VAL A 102 -9.33 0.36 6.27
N TYR A 103 -9.76 1.31 5.48
CA TYR A 103 -8.94 2.10 4.59
C TYR A 103 -8.48 3.37 5.29
N VAL A 104 -7.21 3.72 5.14
CA VAL A 104 -6.62 4.91 5.74
C VAL A 104 -5.84 5.67 4.68
N ASP A 105 -6.12 6.96 4.54
CA ASP A 105 -5.36 7.86 3.68
C ASP A 105 -5.38 9.28 4.23
N ASN A 106 -4.40 10.11 3.87
CA ASN A 106 -4.36 11.51 4.28
C ASN A 106 -4.87 12.47 3.19
N ASP A 107 -5.23 11.97 2.00
CA ASP A 107 -5.81 12.78 0.94
C ASP A 107 -7.32 12.95 1.18
N PRO A 108 -7.84 14.20 1.35
CA PRO A 108 -9.27 14.44 1.48
C PRO A 108 -10.11 13.94 0.31
N MET A 109 -9.50 13.76 -0.88
CA MET A 109 -10.16 13.20 -2.05
C MET A 109 -10.57 11.75 -1.80
N VAL A 110 -9.76 10.96 -1.07
CA VAL A 110 -10.08 9.58 -0.69
C VAL A 110 -11.31 9.55 0.21
N ALA A 111 -11.36 10.43 1.22
CA ALA A 111 -12.52 10.57 2.09
C ALA A 111 -13.78 11.00 1.33
N ALA A 112 -13.65 11.92 0.37
CA ALA A 112 -14.77 12.36 -0.47
C ALA A 112 -15.35 11.24 -1.36
N HIS A 113 -14.52 10.24 -1.72
CA HIS A 113 -14.92 9.06 -2.48
C HIS A 113 -15.18 7.84 -1.61
N ALA A 114 -15.21 8.01 -0.28
CA ALA A 114 -15.45 6.93 0.70
C ALA A 114 -16.68 6.10 0.38
N GLY A 115 -17.75 6.72 -0.15
CA GLY A 115 -18.99 6.03 -0.53
C GLY A 115 -18.79 4.90 -1.56
N ALA A 116 -17.73 4.95 -2.37
CA ALA A 116 -17.39 3.89 -3.31
C ALA A 116 -16.62 2.71 -2.64
N LEU A 117 -16.04 2.96 -1.45
CA LEU A 117 -15.34 1.95 -0.67
C LEU A 117 -16.21 1.36 0.46
N LEU A 118 -17.31 2.04 0.80
CA LEU A 118 -18.22 1.57 1.85
C LEU A 118 -19.20 0.56 1.27
N ASP A 119 -19.23 -0.62 1.84
CA ASP A 119 -20.19 -1.65 1.48
C ASP A 119 -21.52 -1.52 2.24
N ALA A 120 -22.58 -2.10 1.69
CA ALA A 120 -23.89 -2.11 2.32
C ALA A 120 -23.94 -2.99 3.60
N ALA A 121 -22.99 -3.91 3.76
CA ALA A 121 -22.90 -4.80 4.91
C ALA A 121 -22.23 -4.13 6.12
N GLY A 122 -21.61 -2.96 5.95
CA GLY A 122 -20.92 -2.23 7.02
C GLY A 122 -19.61 -2.88 7.47
N THR A 123 -19.00 -3.69 6.60
CA THR A 123 -17.71 -4.37 6.85
C THR A 123 -16.51 -3.52 6.44
N THR A 124 -16.75 -2.33 5.86
CA THR A 124 -15.72 -1.39 5.48
C THR A 124 -15.82 -0.05 6.22
N ALA A 125 -14.69 0.62 6.38
CA ALA A 125 -14.61 2.02 6.83
C ALA A 125 -13.47 2.74 6.11
N VAL A 126 -13.59 4.06 6.01
CA VAL A 126 -12.54 4.96 5.48
C VAL A 126 -12.22 5.99 6.53
N ILE A 127 -10.94 6.13 6.87
CA ILE A 127 -10.42 7.06 7.87
C ILE A 127 -9.47 8.04 7.17
N LEU A 128 -9.78 9.33 7.29
CA LEU A 128 -8.86 10.39 6.89
C LEU A 128 -7.86 10.61 8.02
N ALA A 129 -6.64 10.09 7.88
CA ALA A 129 -5.59 10.20 8.89
C ALA A 129 -4.19 10.13 8.28
N ASP A 130 -3.23 10.72 8.97
CA ASP A 130 -1.81 10.61 8.61
C ASP A 130 -1.22 9.35 9.28
N LEU A 131 -0.60 8.49 8.48
CA LEU A 131 0.07 7.27 8.96
C LEU A 131 1.23 7.58 9.94
N ARG A 132 1.72 8.81 9.96
CA ARG A 132 2.78 9.26 10.89
C ARG A 132 2.29 9.47 12.32
N ASP A 133 0.97 9.43 12.53
CA ASP A 133 0.36 9.42 13.86
C ASP A 133 -0.33 8.08 14.16
N PRO A 134 0.45 7.01 14.41
CA PRO A 134 -0.11 5.69 14.67
C PRO A 134 -0.97 5.64 15.95
N ASP A 135 -0.71 6.50 16.93
CA ASP A 135 -1.52 6.51 18.16
C ASP A 135 -2.92 7.05 17.91
N ALA A 136 -3.05 8.14 17.16
CA ALA A 136 -4.37 8.65 16.77
C ALA A 136 -5.13 7.62 15.91
N LEU A 137 -4.45 6.99 14.96
CA LEU A 137 -5.08 6.02 14.06
C LEU A 137 -5.52 4.75 14.79
N LEU A 138 -4.65 4.14 15.60
CA LEU A 138 -4.93 2.89 16.30
C LEU A 138 -6.01 3.04 17.38
N ASN A 139 -6.28 4.27 17.85
CA ASN A 139 -7.37 4.58 18.78
C ASN A 139 -8.59 5.19 18.07
N HIS A 140 -8.60 5.25 16.73
CA HIS A 140 -9.74 5.84 16.03
C HIS A 140 -11.00 5.00 16.20
N PRO A 141 -12.16 5.62 16.53
CA PRO A 141 -13.40 4.89 16.81
C PRO A 141 -13.85 3.96 15.68
N ASP A 142 -13.73 4.41 14.41
CA ASP A 142 -14.09 3.59 13.25
C ASP A 142 -13.14 2.42 13.03
N LEU A 143 -11.85 2.56 13.37
CA LEU A 143 -10.94 1.43 13.35
C LEU A 143 -11.35 0.40 14.38
N LEU A 144 -11.52 0.82 15.64
CA LEU A 144 -11.86 -0.08 16.76
C LEU A 144 -13.26 -0.69 16.63
N ARG A 145 -14.14 -0.10 15.85
CA ARG A 145 -15.47 -0.69 15.53
C ARG A 145 -15.35 -1.92 14.63
N LEU A 146 -14.38 -1.94 13.71
CA LEU A 146 -14.23 -2.99 12.70
C LEU A 146 -13.06 -3.93 12.96
N ILE A 147 -11.98 -3.44 13.54
CA ILE A 147 -10.75 -4.19 13.81
C ILE A 147 -10.64 -4.51 15.29
N ASP A 148 -10.59 -5.79 15.61
CA ASP A 148 -10.19 -6.26 16.94
C ASP A 148 -8.69 -6.54 16.93
N LEU A 149 -7.92 -5.67 17.57
CA LEU A 149 -6.47 -5.81 17.64
C LEU A 149 -6.00 -7.00 18.51
N ALA A 150 -6.92 -7.67 19.22
CA ALA A 150 -6.67 -8.94 19.93
C ALA A 150 -6.75 -10.17 19.00
N GLU A 151 -7.20 -9.98 17.76
CA GLU A 151 -7.26 -11.00 16.70
C GLU A 151 -6.26 -10.68 15.58
N PRO A 152 -5.81 -11.69 14.80
CA PRO A 152 -4.86 -11.46 13.72
C PRO A 152 -5.36 -10.45 12.67
N VAL A 153 -4.50 -9.51 12.28
CA VAL A 153 -4.77 -8.44 11.31
C VAL A 153 -3.82 -8.56 10.12
N GLY A 154 -4.32 -8.37 8.91
CA GLY A 154 -3.52 -8.10 7.72
C GLY A 154 -3.28 -6.60 7.57
N VAL A 155 -2.07 -6.14 7.84
CA VAL A 155 -1.67 -4.75 7.63
C VAL A 155 -1.06 -4.62 6.24
N LEU A 156 -1.63 -3.74 5.41
CA LEU A 156 -1.15 -3.43 4.07
C LEU A 156 -0.60 -2.01 4.04
N MET A 157 0.65 -1.87 3.60
CA MET A 157 1.34 -0.60 3.38
C MET A 157 2.02 -0.64 2.01
N THR A 158 1.21 -0.60 0.95
CA THR A 158 1.71 -0.74 -0.41
C THR A 158 1.85 0.62 -1.07
N ASP A 159 3.04 0.92 -1.61
CA ASP A 159 3.34 2.15 -2.33
C ASP A 159 3.15 3.45 -1.51
N VAL A 160 3.33 3.37 -0.20
CA VAL A 160 3.09 4.53 0.70
C VAL A 160 4.33 4.94 1.50
N MET A 161 5.15 3.99 1.95
CA MET A 161 6.25 4.29 2.87
C MET A 161 7.40 5.08 2.23
N HIS A 162 7.47 5.18 0.91
CA HIS A 162 8.44 6.03 0.23
C HIS A 162 8.04 7.52 0.24
N PHE A 163 6.85 7.89 0.71
CA PHE A 163 6.48 9.28 1.00
C PHE A 163 6.88 9.73 2.41
N VAL A 164 7.42 8.82 3.23
CA VAL A 164 7.87 9.14 4.60
C VAL A 164 9.39 9.31 4.59
N PRO A 165 9.93 10.51 4.92
CA PRO A 165 11.37 10.75 4.99
C PRO A 165 12.01 9.95 6.12
N ASP A 166 13.34 9.76 6.05
CA ASP A 166 14.09 9.02 7.07
C ASP A 166 14.04 9.70 8.45
N ASP A 167 13.93 11.02 8.48
CA ASP A 167 13.82 11.82 9.71
C ASP A 167 12.52 11.56 10.48
N ASP A 168 11.47 11.09 9.82
CA ASP A 168 10.20 10.68 10.43
C ASP A 168 10.22 9.20 10.91
N ASP A 169 11.37 8.55 10.91
CA ASP A 169 11.57 7.14 11.31
C ASP A 169 10.54 6.16 10.70
N PRO A 170 10.50 5.99 9.37
CA PRO A 170 9.52 5.13 8.72
C PRO A 170 9.58 3.66 9.20
N TRP A 171 10.74 3.18 9.60
CA TRP A 171 10.89 1.82 10.15
C TRP A 171 10.25 1.68 11.53
N GLY A 172 10.42 2.70 12.38
CA GLY A 172 9.76 2.76 13.68
C GLY A 172 8.25 2.87 13.56
N LEU A 173 7.73 3.62 12.58
CA LEU A 173 6.30 3.72 12.29
C LEU A 173 5.73 2.33 11.97
N VAL A 174 6.32 1.59 11.02
CA VAL A 174 5.86 0.24 10.67
C VAL A 174 5.95 -0.70 11.88
N ALA A 175 7.05 -0.63 12.65
CA ALA A 175 7.20 -1.43 13.86
C ALA A 175 6.11 -1.13 14.90
N ARG A 176 5.68 0.13 15.07
CA ARG A 176 4.59 0.54 15.98
C ARG A 176 3.25 -0.05 15.54
N TYR A 177 2.90 0.03 14.25
CA TYR A 177 1.68 -0.60 13.73
C TYR A 177 1.69 -2.11 13.98
N MET A 178 2.79 -2.78 13.65
CA MET A 178 2.89 -4.23 13.89
C MET A 178 2.90 -4.59 15.37
N ALA A 179 3.48 -3.77 16.24
CA ALA A 179 3.47 -4.00 17.69
C ALA A 179 2.06 -3.93 18.29
N ALA A 180 1.14 -3.17 17.70
CA ALA A 180 -0.25 -3.09 18.14
C ALA A 180 -1.09 -4.33 17.79
N THR A 181 -0.64 -5.16 16.84
CA THR A 181 -1.35 -6.39 16.44
C THR A 181 -0.95 -7.58 17.33
N VAL A 182 -1.50 -8.76 17.10
CA VAL A 182 -1.14 -10.00 17.83
C VAL A 182 -0.30 -10.94 16.95
N PRO A 183 0.38 -11.94 17.53
CA PRO A 183 1.02 -13.02 16.75
C PRO A 183 0.03 -13.69 15.81
N GLY A 184 0.49 -13.99 14.60
CA GLY A 184 -0.36 -14.48 13.50
C GLY A 184 -0.87 -13.38 12.58
N SER A 185 -0.70 -12.10 12.93
CA SER A 185 -0.91 -10.96 12.03
C SER A 185 0.16 -10.91 10.94
N TYR A 186 -0.15 -10.25 9.81
CA TYR A 186 0.77 -10.12 8.69
C TYR A 186 0.97 -8.66 8.29
N LEU A 187 2.16 -8.38 7.77
CA LEU A 187 2.50 -7.14 7.07
C LEU A 187 2.71 -7.45 5.60
N GLY A 188 1.98 -6.80 4.71
CA GLY A 188 2.27 -6.71 3.28
C GLY A 188 2.75 -5.30 2.95
N LEU A 189 3.98 -5.17 2.47
CA LEU A 189 4.57 -3.87 2.19
C LEU A 189 5.25 -3.87 0.83
N SER A 190 5.04 -2.79 0.06
CA SER A 190 5.83 -2.47 -1.12
C SER A 190 6.38 -1.06 -1.04
N HIS A 191 7.51 -0.84 -1.72
CA HIS A 191 8.29 0.39 -1.60
C HIS A 191 9.03 0.70 -2.89
N GLY A 192 8.89 1.93 -3.39
CA GLY A 192 9.61 2.42 -4.55
C GLY A 192 11.13 2.38 -4.39
N THR A 193 11.83 1.96 -5.45
CA THR A 193 13.29 1.96 -5.50
C THR A 193 13.81 2.57 -6.79
N THR A 194 15.01 3.13 -6.74
CA THR A 194 15.72 3.64 -7.91
C THR A 194 16.97 2.82 -8.25
N GLU A 195 17.20 1.68 -7.58
CA GLU A 195 18.43 0.90 -7.78
C GLU A 195 18.60 0.36 -9.21
N LYS A 196 17.51 0.18 -9.93
CA LYS A 196 17.51 -0.27 -11.32
C LYS A 196 17.14 0.85 -12.32
N MET A 197 16.85 2.04 -11.83
CA MET A 197 16.53 3.18 -12.68
C MET A 197 17.79 3.88 -13.19
N PRO A 198 17.85 4.27 -14.47
CA PRO A 198 18.85 5.22 -14.94
C PRO A 198 18.83 6.53 -14.14
N PRO A 199 19.97 7.21 -13.95
CA PRO A 199 20.05 8.42 -13.12
C PRO A 199 19.05 9.53 -13.48
N ARG A 200 18.76 9.71 -14.78
CA ARG A 200 17.78 10.69 -15.26
C ARG A 200 16.36 10.37 -14.82
N GLN A 201 15.98 9.09 -14.85
CA GLN A 201 14.66 8.63 -14.41
C GLN A 201 14.53 8.76 -12.89
N SER A 202 15.57 8.37 -12.14
CA SER A 202 15.62 8.56 -10.69
C SER A 202 15.49 10.02 -10.28
N GLN A 203 16.07 10.95 -11.05
CA GLN A 203 15.95 12.38 -10.79
C GLN A 203 14.53 12.86 -11.11
N ALA A 204 13.94 12.46 -12.23
CA ALA A 204 12.57 12.83 -12.59
C ALA A 204 11.55 12.39 -11.52
N ALA A 205 11.70 11.19 -10.97
CA ALA A 205 10.85 10.71 -9.87
C ALA A 205 10.94 11.62 -8.64
N ARG A 206 12.15 11.99 -8.22
CA ARG A 206 12.36 12.87 -7.06
C ARG A 206 11.88 14.31 -7.27
N ASP A 207 12.02 14.83 -8.49
CA ASP A 207 11.63 16.21 -8.80
C ASP A 207 10.11 16.39 -8.90
N THR A 208 9.37 15.30 -9.15
CA THR A 208 7.91 15.36 -9.34
C THR A 208 7.15 15.13 -8.05
N ALA A 209 7.65 14.28 -7.17
CA ALA A 209 7.01 13.95 -5.90
C ALA A 209 8.05 13.90 -4.78
N ASP A 210 7.64 14.27 -3.57
CA ASP A 210 8.46 14.12 -2.37
C ASP A 210 8.58 12.63 -2.03
N VAL A 211 9.50 11.94 -2.71
CA VAL A 211 9.74 10.50 -2.54
C VAL A 211 11.15 10.23 -2.05
N TRP A 212 11.25 9.28 -1.14
CA TRP A 212 12.49 8.75 -0.56
C TRP A 212 12.66 7.28 -0.97
N PRO A 213 13.16 7.02 -2.21
CA PRO A 213 13.37 5.65 -2.67
C PRO A 213 14.44 4.97 -1.83
N ARG A 214 14.24 3.69 -1.52
CA ARG A 214 15.14 2.92 -0.64
C ARG A 214 15.73 1.72 -1.35
N SER A 215 16.94 1.35 -0.95
CA SER A 215 17.60 0.13 -1.40
C SER A 215 16.88 -1.11 -0.84
N ARG A 216 17.13 -2.27 -1.46
CA ARG A 216 16.60 -3.56 -1.00
C ARG A 216 16.90 -3.81 0.48
N ALA A 217 18.14 -3.49 0.91
CA ALA A 217 18.56 -3.65 2.31
C ALA A 217 17.78 -2.72 3.25
N GLN A 218 17.50 -1.48 2.83
CA GLN A 218 16.69 -0.55 3.61
C GLN A 218 15.23 -0.98 3.68
N VAL A 219 14.66 -1.49 2.56
CA VAL A 219 13.29 -2.04 2.55
C VAL A 219 13.19 -3.28 3.45
N ALA A 220 14.19 -4.15 3.46
CA ALA A 220 14.21 -5.31 4.35
C ALA A 220 14.14 -4.93 5.85
N ARG A 221 14.59 -3.73 6.24
CA ARG A 221 14.49 -3.25 7.62
C ARG A 221 13.04 -3.07 8.11
N PHE A 222 12.08 -2.82 7.22
CA PHE A 222 10.65 -2.74 7.59
C PHE A 222 10.11 -4.05 8.17
N PHE A 223 10.74 -5.18 7.82
CA PHE A 223 10.34 -6.51 8.27
C PHE A 223 11.15 -7.00 9.49
N LYS A 224 11.97 -6.13 10.10
CA LYS A 224 12.78 -6.52 11.27
C LYS A 224 11.89 -6.99 12.42
N GLY A 225 12.17 -8.20 12.94
CA GLY A 225 11.39 -8.81 14.02
C GLY A 225 10.12 -9.56 13.56
N LEU A 226 9.87 -9.59 12.27
CA LEU A 226 8.84 -10.39 11.64
C LEU A 226 9.47 -11.58 10.90
N GLU A 227 8.69 -12.61 10.63
CA GLU A 227 9.07 -13.75 9.80
C GLU A 227 8.70 -13.48 8.35
N LEU A 228 9.68 -13.16 7.51
CA LEU A 228 9.47 -12.99 6.06
C LEU A 228 9.01 -14.32 5.44
N LEU A 229 8.08 -14.23 4.51
CA LEU A 229 7.60 -15.36 3.74
C LEU A 229 8.39 -15.51 2.43
N ALA A 230 8.47 -16.75 1.93
CA ALA A 230 8.96 -17.01 0.58
C ALA A 230 8.08 -16.30 -0.45
N PRO A 231 8.65 -15.62 -1.45
CA PRO A 231 7.86 -14.87 -2.44
C PRO A 231 7.08 -15.77 -3.41
N TYR A 232 7.54 -16.99 -3.63
CA TYR A 232 6.90 -18.03 -4.46
C TYR A 232 7.44 -19.40 -4.05
N ASP A 233 6.81 -20.47 -4.55
CA ASP A 233 7.19 -21.85 -4.21
C ASP A 233 8.64 -22.15 -4.59
N GLY A 234 9.40 -22.67 -3.62
CA GLY A 234 10.82 -23.01 -3.80
C GLY A 234 11.80 -21.86 -3.61
N ALA A 235 11.32 -20.63 -3.38
CA ALA A 235 12.19 -19.49 -3.06
C ALA A 235 12.50 -19.44 -1.56
N GLU A 236 13.66 -18.84 -1.23
CA GLU A 236 13.98 -18.48 0.16
C GLU A 236 13.20 -17.22 0.60
N PRO A 237 12.81 -17.13 1.89
CA PRO A 237 12.15 -15.94 2.43
C PRO A 237 13.01 -14.69 2.23
N ALA A 238 12.49 -13.73 1.45
CA ALA A 238 13.23 -12.52 1.12
C ALA A 238 12.32 -11.38 0.65
N VAL A 239 12.81 -10.14 0.77
CA VAL A 239 12.30 -9.00 0.01
C VAL A 239 12.62 -9.22 -1.47
N THR A 240 11.64 -9.03 -2.34
CA THR A 240 11.75 -9.26 -3.77
C THR A 240 11.07 -8.13 -4.56
N TYR A 241 11.02 -8.24 -5.90
CA TYR A 241 10.27 -7.32 -6.75
C TYR A 241 8.77 -7.65 -6.74
N VAL A 242 7.94 -6.61 -6.90
CA VAL A 242 6.47 -6.74 -6.80
C VAL A 242 5.86 -7.74 -7.79
N GLY A 243 6.44 -7.92 -8.97
CA GLY A 243 5.98 -8.93 -9.92
C GLY A 243 6.14 -10.36 -9.42
N LEU A 244 7.23 -10.64 -8.71
CA LEU A 244 7.62 -11.98 -8.29
C LEU A 244 6.81 -12.52 -7.10
N TRP A 245 6.39 -11.65 -6.17
CA TRP A 245 5.72 -12.12 -4.96
C TRP A 245 4.32 -12.69 -5.27
N GLY A 246 4.10 -13.95 -4.94
CA GLY A 246 2.85 -14.66 -5.20
C GLY A 246 2.58 -14.91 -6.69
N ALA A 247 3.61 -14.87 -7.53
CA ALA A 247 3.49 -15.18 -8.95
C ALA A 247 3.40 -16.70 -9.17
N GLU A 248 2.50 -17.12 -10.06
CA GLU A 248 2.41 -18.51 -10.51
C GLU A 248 3.58 -18.89 -11.44
N ASP A 249 4.00 -17.93 -12.26
CA ASP A 249 5.18 -18.03 -13.13
C ASP A 249 6.13 -16.86 -12.84
N PRO A 250 7.14 -17.05 -11.97
CA PRO A 250 8.08 -16.01 -11.60
C PRO A 250 8.95 -15.52 -12.77
N GLU A 251 9.27 -16.36 -13.76
CA GLU A 251 10.07 -15.96 -14.91
C GLU A 251 9.30 -14.98 -15.81
N ALA A 252 8.02 -15.26 -16.07
CA ALA A 252 7.16 -14.37 -16.82
C ALA A 252 6.81 -13.07 -16.05
N ALA A 253 6.79 -13.14 -14.73
CA ALA A 253 6.46 -12.01 -13.86
C ALA A 253 7.64 -11.05 -13.59
N ASP A 254 8.88 -11.44 -13.93
CA ASP A 254 10.09 -10.61 -13.75
C ASP A 254 10.26 -9.62 -14.90
N SER A 255 9.37 -8.65 -15.01
CA SER A 255 9.43 -7.57 -15.99
C SER A 255 10.28 -6.39 -15.50
N ASP A 256 10.77 -5.56 -16.43
CA ASP A 256 11.53 -4.35 -16.07
C ASP A 256 10.70 -3.39 -15.22
N GLY A 257 9.41 -3.23 -15.51
CA GLY A 257 8.49 -2.43 -14.69
C GLY A 257 8.36 -2.97 -13.27
N SER A 258 8.29 -4.30 -13.08
CA SER A 258 8.18 -4.90 -11.75
C SER A 258 9.35 -4.56 -10.82
N ARG A 259 10.52 -4.23 -11.37
CA ARG A 259 11.75 -3.94 -10.63
C ARG A 259 11.84 -2.52 -10.06
N PHE A 260 10.82 -1.69 -10.25
CA PHE A 260 10.76 -0.35 -9.65
C PHE A 260 10.23 -0.37 -8.21
N PHE A 261 9.72 -1.51 -7.76
CA PHE A 261 9.24 -1.70 -6.40
C PHE A 261 9.82 -2.97 -5.79
N TYR A 262 10.34 -2.84 -4.57
CA TYR A 262 10.56 -3.98 -3.68
C TYR A 262 9.33 -4.24 -2.84
N CYS A 263 9.10 -5.51 -2.51
CA CYS A 263 8.00 -5.90 -1.64
C CYS A 263 8.36 -7.11 -0.77
N GLY A 264 7.49 -7.35 0.20
CA GLY A 264 7.50 -8.54 1.00
C GLY A 264 6.19 -8.72 1.75
N VAL A 265 5.93 -9.95 2.17
CA VAL A 265 4.92 -10.28 3.16
C VAL A 265 5.63 -10.97 4.32
N ALA A 266 5.29 -10.57 5.55
CA ALA A 266 5.90 -11.13 6.73
C ALA A 266 4.86 -11.36 7.83
N ARG A 267 5.06 -12.40 8.63
CA ARG A 267 4.19 -12.77 9.74
C ARG A 267 4.75 -12.25 11.06
N ARG A 268 3.89 -11.72 11.90
CA ARG A 268 4.22 -11.46 13.30
C ARG A 268 4.27 -12.78 14.06
N ILE A 269 5.44 -13.11 14.56
CA ILE A 269 5.67 -14.28 15.43
C ILE A 269 5.44 -13.90 16.90
N GLY A 270 5.04 -14.87 17.74
CA GLY A 270 5.03 -14.70 19.18
C GLY A 270 6.45 -14.52 19.71
N THR A 271 6.61 -13.68 20.74
CA THR A 271 7.83 -13.76 21.55
C THR A 271 7.90 -15.16 22.16
N ALA A 272 8.97 -15.93 21.85
CA ALA A 272 9.18 -17.19 22.54
C ALA A 272 9.10 -16.95 24.08
N PRO A 273 8.39 -17.77 24.85
CA PRO A 273 8.37 -17.61 26.29
C PRO A 273 9.82 -17.61 26.77
N ARG A 274 10.25 -16.57 27.48
CA ARG A 274 11.55 -16.55 28.13
C ARG A 274 11.56 -17.80 29.03
N ARG A 275 12.36 -18.79 28.68
CA ARG A 275 12.64 -19.89 29.61
C ARG A 275 13.32 -19.24 30.81
N GLY A 276 12.56 -19.13 31.91
CA GLY A 276 13.07 -18.78 33.24
C GLY A 276 13.97 -19.89 33.78
#